data_f3eb5455d72dc26b2e10fda73826de2a
#
_entry.id   f3eb5455d72dc26b2e10fda73826de2a
#
_cell.length_a   1.000
_cell.length_b   1.000
_cell.length_c   1.000
_cell.angle_alpha   90.00
_cell.angle_beta   90.00
_cell.angle_gamma   90.00
#
_symmetry.space_group_name_H-M   'P 1'
#
loop_
_entity.id
_entity.type
_entity.pdbx_description
1 polymer ?
#
loop_
_entity_poly.entity_id
_entity_poly.type
_entity_poly.pdbx_seq_one_letter_code
_entity_poly.pdbx_strand_id
1 'polypeptide(L)'
;LAMICDSTNVFSLGKAGSELDVRKSMLNIMSGLKKRIIIASFASNVARLETAFYCAEKTGRQISLVGRSMHRIFKAARQCGYLKDVIEPVDPRDANKISKDRIIYLCTGSQGEPMGALNRIANEIHPDVNIESGDTVIFSSKIIPGNEKKLYALQNSIVKRDIEVITEENAFVHVSGHANREDLKDMYQWVK
;
A
#
# COMPACT_ATOMS: atom_id res chain seq x y z
N LEU A 1 -5.10 -28.77 26.52
CA LEU A 1 -5.17 -28.08 25.21
C LEU A 1 -3.87 -27.32 24.96
N ALA A 2 -3.47 -27.19 23.70
CA ALA A 2 -2.30 -26.41 23.30
C ALA A 2 -2.74 -25.33 22.31
N MET A 3 -2.15 -24.14 22.41
CA MET A 3 -2.30 -23.06 21.45
C MET A 3 -1.01 -22.92 20.64
N ILE A 4 -1.10 -23.01 19.31
CA ILE A 4 -0.02 -22.72 18.37
C ILE A 4 -0.46 -21.52 17.56
N CYS A 5 0.26 -20.40 17.67
CA CYS A 5 -0.11 -19.16 17.01
C CYS A 5 1.12 -18.36 16.54
N ASP A 6 0.91 -17.41 15.64
CA ASP A 6 1.89 -16.39 15.31
C ASP A 6 2.17 -15.51 16.52
N SER A 7 3.43 -15.24 16.80
CA SER A 7 3.89 -14.40 17.90
C SER A 7 4.79 -13.25 17.45
N THR A 8 4.80 -12.93 16.18
CA THR A 8 5.69 -11.91 15.58
C THR A 8 5.61 -10.58 16.33
N ASN A 9 4.41 -10.12 16.68
CA ASN A 9 4.17 -8.85 17.36
C ASN A 9 3.90 -9.00 18.88
N VAL A 10 4.28 -10.10 19.53
CA VAL A 10 4.02 -10.32 20.96
C VAL A 10 4.58 -9.23 21.87
N PHE A 11 5.65 -8.55 21.48
CA PHE A 11 6.22 -7.42 22.23
C PHE A 11 5.53 -6.07 21.95
N SER A 12 4.70 -5.98 20.90
CA SER A 12 3.91 -4.78 20.63
C SER A 12 2.74 -4.70 21.62
N LEU A 13 2.65 -3.58 22.33
CA LEU A 13 1.59 -3.35 23.32
C LEU A 13 0.26 -3.05 22.64
N GLY A 14 -0.84 -3.28 23.38
CA GLY A 14 -2.18 -3.02 22.89
C GLY A 14 -2.66 -4.04 21.86
N LYS A 15 -3.72 -3.67 21.15
CA LYS A 15 -4.30 -4.43 20.03
C LYS A 15 -3.77 -3.93 18.70
N ALA A 16 -3.73 -4.81 17.71
CA ALA A 16 -3.52 -4.40 16.32
C ALA A 16 -4.68 -3.48 15.88
N GLY A 17 -4.40 -2.51 15.04
CA GLY A 17 -5.42 -1.68 14.42
C GLY A 17 -6.23 -2.44 13.36
N SER A 18 -7.20 -1.78 12.75
CA SER A 18 -8.02 -2.37 11.69
C SER A 18 -7.69 -1.80 10.31
N GLU A 19 -7.90 -2.59 9.26
CA GLU A 19 -7.86 -2.09 7.87
C GLU A 19 -8.92 -1.01 7.62
N LEU A 20 -10.03 -1.02 8.36
CA LEU A 20 -11.04 0.04 8.28
C LEU A 20 -10.50 1.39 8.76
N ASP A 21 -9.68 1.41 9.81
CA ASP A 21 -9.08 2.63 10.31
C ASP A 21 -8.00 3.16 9.36
N VAL A 22 -7.21 2.25 8.75
CA VAL A 22 -6.30 2.61 7.65
C VAL A 22 -7.08 3.21 6.47
N ARG A 23 -8.21 2.61 6.09
CA ARG A 23 -9.08 3.12 5.00
C ARG A 23 -9.55 4.55 5.27
N LYS A 24 -10.02 4.83 6.50
CA LYS A 24 -10.44 6.18 6.90
C LYS A 24 -9.29 7.18 6.84
N SER A 25 -8.14 6.80 7.38
CA SER A 25 -6.94 7.64 7.37
C SER A 25 -6.45 7.93 5.95
N MET A 26 -6.33 6.89 5.12
CA MET A 26 -5.90 7.04 3.73
C MET A 26 -6.88 7.91 2.93
N LEU A 27 -8.19 7.74 3.11
CA LEU A 27 -9.18 8.58 2.45
C LEU A 27 -9.01 10.06 2.84
N ASN A 28 -8.81 10.34 4.13
CA ASN A 28 -8.59 11.71 4.61
C ASN A 28 -7.33 12.33 3.98
N ILE A 29 -6.21 11.59 3.97
CA ILE A 29 -4.95 12.04 3.36
C ILE A 29 -5.15 12.31 1.87
N MET A 30 -5.68 11.33 1.13
CA MET A 30 -5.80 11.40 -0.32
C MET A 30 -6.78 12.47 -0.81
N SER A 31 -7.79 12.81 -0.01
CA SER A 31 -8.74 13.90 -0.30
C SER A 31 -8.06 15.27 -0.35
N GLY A 32 -6.95 15.46 0.36
CA GLY A 32 -6.16 16.71 0.35
C GLY A 32 -5.18 16.83 -0.82
N LEU A 33 -4.80 15.71 -1.44
CA LEU A 33 -3.75 15.67 -2.46
C LEU A 33 -4.25 16.16 -3.82
N LYS A 34 -3.44 16.96 -4.52
CA LYS A 34 -3.83 17.66 -5.75
C LYS A 34 -3.19 17.10 -7.03
N LYS A 35 -2.21 16.19 -6.90
CA LYS A 35 -1.53 15.56 -8.03
C LYS A 35 -1.64 14.03 -7.97
N ARG A 36 -0.77 13.32 -8.70
CA ARG A 36 -0.75 11.86 -8.72
C ARG A 36 -0.44 11.29 -7.35
N ILE A 37 -1.08 10.18 -7.07
CA ILE A 37 -0.84 9.41 -5.85
C ILE A 37 -0.28 8.05 -6.27
N ILE A 38 0.83 7.67 -5.66
CA ILE A 38 1.43 6.37 -5.83
C ILE A 38 1.32 5.64 -4.48
N ILE A 39 0.64 4.51 -4.45
CA ILE A 39 0.52 3.68 -3.25
C ILE A 39 1.40 2.46 -3.43
N ALA A 40 2.43 2.33 -2.61
CA ALA A 40 3.29 1.15 -2.58
C ALA A 40 2.84 0.20 -1.46
N SER A 41 2.51 -1.02 -1.80
CA SER A 41 2.08 -2.03 -0.83
C SER A 41 2.45 -3.45 -1.25
N PHE A 42 2.31 -4.41 -0.33
CA PHE A 42 2.38 -5.82 -0.65
C PHE A 42 1.19 -6.22 -1.52
N ALA A 43 1.45 -6.83 -2.67
CA ALA A 43 0.39 -7.30 -3.55
C ALA A 43 -0.54 -8.34 -2.88
N SER A 44 -0.03 -9.11 -1.92
CA SER A 44 -0.79 -10.13 -1.19
C SER A 44 -1.79 -9.57 -0.18
N ASN A 45 -1.71 -8.28 0.17
CA ASN A 45 -2.68 -7.66 1.08
C ASN A 45 -3.93 -7.22 0.31
N VAL A 46 -4.87 -8.15 0.10
CA VAL A 46 -6.12 -7.90 -0.64
C VAL A 46 -6.97 -6.82 0.03
N ALA A 47 -7.01 -6.76 1.36
CA ALA A 47 -7.75 -5.72 2.08
C ALA A 47 -7.18 -4.32 1.83
N ARG A 48 -5.86 -4.20 1.67
CA ARG A 48 -5.20 -2.95 1.28
C ARG A 48 -5.48 -2.57 -0.17
N LEU A 49 -5.54 -3.56 -1.07
CA LEU A 49 -6.00 -3.32 -2.44
C LEU A 49 -7.41 -2.74 -2.41
N GLU A 50 -8.34 -3.39 -1.70
CA GLU A 50 -9.73 -2.91 -1.56
C GLU A 50 -9.79 -1.48 -1.00
N THR A 51 -8.96 -1.17 0.00
CA THR A 51 -8.83 0.18 0.56
C THR A 51 -8.37 1.19 -0.50
N ALA A 52 -7.39 0.85 -1.33
CA ALA A 52 -6.91 1.74 -2.40
C ALA A 52 -8.00 1.99 -3.46
N PHE A 53 -8.73 0.97 -3.87
CA PHE A 53 -9.87 1.09 -4.79
C PHE A 53 -11.01 1.95 -4.20
N TYR A 54 -11.35 1.70 -2.94
CA TYR A 54 -12.34 2.51 -2.22
C TYR A 54 -11.95 3.99 -2.18
N CYS A 55 -10.70 4.29 -1.83
CA CYS A 55 -10.21 5.66 -1.81
C CYS A 55 -10.21 6.30 -3.21
N ALA A 56 -9.87 5.53 -4.24
CA ALA A 56 -9.93 6.01 -5.62
C ALA A 56 -11.35 6.44 -6.00
N GLU A 57 -12.34 5.59 -5.75
CA GLU A 57 -13.75 5.89 -6.00
C GLU A 57 -14.22 7.13 -5.24
N LYS A 58 -13.96 7.19 -3.91
CA LYS A 58 -14.42 8.29 -3.06
C LYS A 58 -13.75 9.63 -3.37
N THR A 59 -12.54 9.61 -3.93
CA THR A 59 -11.84 10.83 -4.36
C THR A 59 -12.06 11.17 -5.85
N GLY A 60 -12.90 10.42 -6.55
CA GLY A 60 -13.18 10.61 -7.98
C GLY A 60 -11.97 10.33 -8.88
N ARG A 61 -11.03 9.49 -8.41
CA ARG A 61 -9.81 9.12 -9.13
C ARG A 61 -9.97 7.76 -9.80
N GLN A 62 -9.29 7.56 -10.90
CA GLN A 62 -9.07 6.24 -11.48
C GLN A 62 -7.86 5.59 -10.81
N ILE A 63 -7.74 4.27 -10.92
CA ILE A 63 -6.63 3.51 -10.34
C ILE A 63 -5.98 2.63 -11.41
N SER A 64 -4.66 2.57 -11.39
CA SER A 64 -3.88 1.70 -12.26
C SER A 64 -3.01 0.78 -11.42
N LEU A 65 -2.97 -0.50 -11.77
CA LEU A 65 -2.13 -1.49 -11.10
C LEU A 65 -0.77 -1.56 -11.79
N VAL A 66 0.31 -1.52 -11.00
CA VAL A 66 1.68 -1.52 -11.54
C VAL A 66 2.51 -2.62 -10.89
N GLY A 67 2.95 -3.56 -11.70
CA GLY A 67 3.70 -4.73 -11.28
C GLY A 67 2.95 -6.05 -11.49
N ARG A 68 3.66 -7.05 -12.00
CA ARG A 68 3.08 -8.36 -12.38
C ARG A 68 2.34 -9.07 -11.24
N SER A 69 2.90 -9.05 -10.05
CA SER A 69 2.25 -9.67 -8.87
C SER A 69 0.99 -8.95 -8.45
N MET A 70 0.90 -7.62 -8.63
CA MET A 70 -0.29 -6.84 -8.34
C MET A 70 -1.46 -7.29 -9.21
N HIS A 71 -1.26 -7.38 -10.53
CA HIS A 71 -2.26 -7.88 -11.47
C HIS A 71 -2.66 -9.34 -11.18
N ARG A 72 -1.68 -10.20 -10.87
CA ARG A 72 -1.95 -11.61 -10.57
C ARG A 72 -2.82 -11.78 -9.33
N ILE A 73 -2.50 -11.07 -8.26
CA ILE A 73 -3.29 -11.13 -7.01
C ILE A 73 -4.66 -10.51 -7.19
N PHE A 74 -4.77 -9.38 -7.88
CA PHE A 74 -6.06 -8.75 -8.19
C PHE A 74 -6.99 -9.73 -8.93
N LYS A 75 -6.47 -10.40 -9.98
CA LYS A 75 -7.23 -11.41 -10.73
C LYS A 75 -7.64 -12.59 -9.85
N ALA A 76 -6.72 -13.13 -9.05
CA ALA A 76 -7.00 -14.24 -8.13
C ALA A 76 -8.04 -13.87 -7.07
N ALA A 77 -7.92 -12.67 -6.48
CA ALA A 77 -8.87 -12.17 -5.50
C ALA A 77 -10.28 -12.08 -6.09
N ARG A 78 -10.43 -11.59 -7.33
CA ARG A 78 -11.74 -11.57 -8.03
C ARG A 78 -12.29 -12.95 -8.28
N GLN A 79 -11.47 -13.91 -8.67
CA GLN A 79 -11.89 -15.32 -8.85
C GLN A 79 -12.37 -15.94 -7.54
N CYS A 80 -11.76 -15.56 -6.41
CA CYS A 80 -12.17 -16.00 -5.07
C CYS A 80 -13.35 -15.21 -4.49
N GLY A 81 -13.90 -14.25 -5.22
CA GLY A 81 -15.07 -13.50 -4.79
C GLY A 81 -14.80 -12.19 -4.07
N TYR A 82 -13.52 -11.78 -3.92
CA TYR A 82 -13.12 -10.48 -3.44
C TYR A 82 -13.04 -9.45 -4.57
N LEU A 83 -13.03 -8.17 -4.26
CA LEU A 83 -12.84 -7.07 -5.23
C LEU A 83 -13.82 -7.14 -6.43
N LYS A 84 -15.05 -7.65 -6.22
CA LYS A 84 -16.04 -7.78 -7.30
C LYS A 84 -16.66 -6.44 -7.68
N ASP A 85 -16.90 -5.60 -6.69
CA ASP A 85 -17.64 -4.34 -6.83
C ASP A 85 -16.72 -3.12 -6.94
N VAL A 86 -15.41 -3.34 -7.13
CA VAL A 86 -14.47 -2.24 -7.33
C VAL A 86 -14.42 -1.81 -8.80
N ILE A 87 -14.09 -0.53 -9.04
CA ILE A 87 -13.87 0.00 -10.39
C ILE A 87 -12.80 -0.80 -11.13
N GLU A 88 -12.92 -0.90 -12.45
CA GLU A 88 -11.89 -1.56 -13.25
C GLU A 88 -10.60 -0.74 -13.26
N PRO A 89 -9.44 -1.37 -13.01
CA PRO A 89 -8.16 -0.69 -13.09
C PRO A 89 -7.81 -0.33 -14.53
N VAL A 90 -7.28 0.87 -14.73
CA VAL A 90 -6.81 1.37 -16.03
C VAL A 90 -5.44 0.76 -16.36
N ASP A 91 -5.22 0.44 -17.64
CA ASP A 91 -3.88 0.02 -18.11
C ASP A 91 -2.86 1.14 -17.85
N PRO A 92 -1.66 0.86 -17.34
CA PRO A 92 -0.64 1.88 -17.06
C PRO A 92 -0.33 2.80 -18.25
N ARG A 93 -0.39 2.30 -19.48
CA ARG A 93 -0.17 3.08 -20.71
C ARG A 93 -1.26 4.11 -20.95
N ASP A 94 -2.50 3.78 -20.61
CA ASP A 94 -3.64 4.69 -20.75
C ASP A 94 -3.73 5.65 -19.55
N ALA A 95 -3.27 5.22 -18.39
CA ALA A 95 -3.23 6.03 -17.17
C ALA A 95 -2.42 7.34 -17.36
N ASN A 96 -1.41 7.34 -18.21
CA ASN A 96 -0.63 8.54 -18.55
C ASN A 96 -1.43 9.63 -19.28
N LYS A 97 -2.56 9.27 -19.89
CA LYS A 97 -3.46 10.21 -20.57
C LYS A 97 -4.46 10.87 -19.62
N ILE A 98 -4.53 10.37 -18.38
CA ILE A 98 -5.44 10.87 -17.35
C ILE A 98 -4.79 12.05 -16.63
N SER A 99 -5.59 13.06 -16.32
CA SER A 99 -5.15 14.21 -15.53
C SER A 99 -4.52 13.76 -14.21
N LYS A 100 -3.41 14.40 -13.80
CA LYS A 100 -2.58 14.02 -12.64
C LYS A 100 -3.34 14.01 -11.33
N ASP A 101 -4.32 14.87 -11.17
CA ASP A 101 -5.19 14.93 -10.00
C ASP A 101 -6.24 13.81 -9.96
N ARG A 102 -6.35 13.01 -11.05
CA ARG A 102 -7.38 11.98 -11.22
C ARG A 102 -6.85 10.57 -11.37
N ILE A 103 -5.59 10.32 -11.07
CA ILE A 103 -4.97 9.00 -11.19
C ILE A 103 -4.26 8.58 -9.91
N ILE A 104 -4.43 7.31 -9.55
CA ILE A 104 -3.67 6.60 -8.51
C ILE A 104 -2.95 5.44 -9.16
N TYR A 105 -1.67 5.28 -8.85
CA TYR A 105 -0.91 4.08 -9.18
C TYR A 105 -0.75 3.22 -7.92
N LEU A 106 -1.29 2.00 -7.93
CA LEU A 106 -1.07 1.01 -6.88
C LEU A 106 0.02 0.04 -7.33
N CYS A 107 1.16 0.05 -6.66
CA CYS A 107 2.36 -0.63 -7.14
C CYS A 107 3.02 -1.52 -6.10
N THR A 108 3.86 -2.45 -6.58
CA THR A 108 4.79 -3.24 -5.77
C THR A 108 6.09 -2.48 -5.55
N GLY A 109 6.92 -2.95 -4.63
CA GLY A 109 8.22 -2.34 -4.36
C GLY A 109 8.28 -1.57 -3.04
N SER A 110 7.35 -1.85 -2.12
CA SER A 110 7.25 -1.18 -0.82
C SER A 110 8.40 -1.49 0.15
N GLN A 111 9.27 -2.42 -0.19
CA GLN A 111 10.46 -2.80 0.61
C GLN A 111 11.78 -2.40 -0.07
N GLY A 112 11.73 -1.56 -1.09
CA GLY A 112 12.93 -1.14 -1.84
C GLY A 112 13.53 -2.26 -2.71
N GLU A 113 12.69 -3.23 -3.14
CA GLU A 113 13.14 -4.32 -4.01
C GLU A 113 13.64 -3.76 -5.35
N PRO A 114 14.87 -4.10 -5.80
CA PRO A 114 15.46 -3.53 -7.01
C PRO A 114 14.59 -3.72 -8.28
N MET A 115 13.88 -4.85 -8.37
CA MET A 115 12.97 -5.16 -9.48
C MET A 115 11.51 -4.76 -9.19
N GLY A 116 11.24 -4.16 -8.04
CA GLY A 116 9.93 -3.66 -7.67
C GLY A 116 9.48 -2.53 -8.59
N ALA A 117 8.16 -2.42 -8.82
CA ALA A 117 7.63 -1.40 -9.71
C ALA A 117 7.99 0.00 -9.23
N LEU A 118 7.85 0.29 -7.92
CA LEU A 118 8.20 1.60 -7.37
C LEU A 118 9.67 1.96 -7.57
N ASN A 119 10.60 1.02 -7.38
CA ASN A 119 12.03 1.27 -7.61
C ASN A 119 12.29 1.67 -9.06
N ARG A 120 11.67 0.98 -10.02
CA ARG A 120 11.79 1.32 -11.44
C ARG A 120 11.18 2.68 -11.77
N ILE A 121 10.05 3.03 -11.17
CA ILE A 121 9.40 4.33 -11.32
C ILE A 121 10.29 5.45 -10.76
N ALA A 122 10.80 5.28 -9.55
CA ALA A 122 11.66 6.25 -8.88
C ALA A 122 12.98 6.52 -9.63
N ASN A 123 13.51 5.51 -10.32
CA ASN A 123 14.73 5.62 -11.14
C ASN A 123 14.45 5.93 -12.63
N GLU A 124 13.21 6.28 -12.98
CA GLU A 124 12.81 6.66 -14.37
C GLU A 124 13.04 5.57 -15.43
N ILE A 125 13.08 4.31 -15.02
CA ILE A 125 13.27 3.15 -15.91
C ILE A 125 12.00 2.31 -16.09
N HIS A 126 10.86 2.78 -15.53
CA HIS A 126 9.58 2.13 -15.79
C HIS A 126 9.04 2.59 -17.18
N PRO A 127 8.62 1.67 -18.07
CA PRO A 127 8.27 2.04 -19.43
C PRO A 127 7.01 2.89 -19.53
N ASP A 128 6.07 2.70 -18.60
CA ASP A 128 4.72 3.26 -18.73
C ASP A 128 4.35 4.24 -17.60
N VAL A 129 5.15 4.36 -16.56
CA VAL A 129 4.82 5.21 -15.40
C VAL A 129 5.99 6.10 -15.05
N ASN A 130 5.75 7.39 -15.02
CA ASN A 130 6.68 8.40 -14.52
C ASN A 130 6.02 9.24 -13.42
N ILE A 131 6.82 9.68 -12.45
CA ILE A 131 6.41 10.57 -11.36
C ILE A 131 7.26 11.85 -11.40
N GLU A 132 6.71 12.93 -10.91
CA GLU A 132 7.35 14.25 -10.98
C GLU A 132 7.10 15.08 -9.71
N SER A 133 7.78 16.22 -9.59
CA SER A 133 7.62 17.16 -8.49
C SER A 133 6.15 17.45 -8.17
N GLY A 134 5.82 17.36 -6.88
CA GLY A 134 4.48 17.56 -6.32
C GLY A 134 3.55 16.34 -6.39
N ASP A 135 3.97 15.21 -6.97
CA ASP A 135 3.29 13.94 -6.77
C ASP A 135 3.52 13.43 -5.33
N THR A 136 2.73 12.48 -4.86
CA THR A 136 2.85 11.91 -3.51
C THR A 136 3.00 10.40 -3.59
N VAL A 137 3.98 9.85 -2.87
CA VAL A 137 4.18 8.40 -2.70
C VAL A 137 3.82 7.99 -1.28
N ILE A 138 2.85 7.09 -1.14
CA ILE A 138 2.42 6.52 0.15
C ILE A 138 3.00 5.11 0.28
N PHE A 139 3.89 4.92 1.25
CA PHE A 139 4.38 3.60 1.62
C PHE A 139 3.40 2.94 2.61
N SER A 140 2.49 2.16 2.07
CA SER A 140 1.43 1.50 2.84
C SER A 140 1.86 0.10 3.29
N SER A 141 3.01 0.05 3.96
CA SER A 141 3.62 -1.17 4.51
C SER A 141 4.60 -0.82 5.62
N LYS A 142 4.76 -1.73 6.57
CA LYS A 142 5.83 -1.64 7.57
C LYS A 142 7.17 -2.04 6.96
N ILE A 143 8.25 -1.45 7.45
CA ILE A 143 9.61 -1.84 7.07
C ILE A 143 9.90 -3.23 7.63
N ILE A 144 10.29 -4.16 6.77
CA ILE A 144 10.76 -5.48 7.19
C ILE A 144 12.23 -5.33 7.63
N PRO A 145 12.60 -5.82 8.84
CA PRO A 145 13.98 -5.77 9.31
C PRO A 145 14.97 -6.32 8.27
N GLY A 146 16.04 -5.56 8.00
CA GLY A 146 17.04 -5.86 6.98
C GLY A 146 16.82 -5.17 5.62
N ASN A 147 15.67 -4.54 5.41
CA ASN A 147 15.38 -3.78 4.19
C ASN A 147 15.60 -2.27 4.34
N GLU A 148 15.91 -1.79 5.55
CA GLU A 148 15.96 -0.36 5.89
C GLU A 148 16.84 0.43 4.93
N LYS A 149 18.07 -0.04 4.71
CA LYS A 149 19.04 0.64 3.84
C LYS A 149 18.52 0.82 2.40
N LYS A 150 17.89 -0.22 1.85
CA LYS A 150 17.34 -0.18 0.48
C LYS A 150 16.12 0.73 0.41
N LEU A 151 15.26 0.64 1.42
CA LEU A 151 14.04 1.43 1.47
C LEU A 151 14.33 2.91 1.65
N TYR A 152 15.23 3.27 2.58
CA TYR A 152 15.64 4.67 2.76
C TYR A 152 16.36 5.22 1.53
N ALA A 153 17.16 4.42 0.83
CA ALA A 153 17.77 4.85 -0.43
C ALA A 153 16.69 5.17 -1.48
N LEU A 154 15.65 4.34 -1.58
CA LEU A 154 14.52 4.57 -2.47
C LEU A 154 13.74 5.82 -2.07
N GLN A 155 13.37 5.98 -0.80
CA GLN A 155 12.68 7.17 -0.31
C GLN A 155 13.48 8.45 -0.57
N ASN A 156 14.79 8.43 -0.30
CA ASN A 156 15.68 9.55 -0.58
C ASN A 156 15.73 9.90 -2.08
N SER A 157 15.69 8.90 -2.97
CA SER A 157 15.67 9.16 -4.42
C SER A 157 14.37 9.84 -4.85
N ILE A 158 13.25 9.51 -4.22
CA ILE A 158 11.93 10.12 -4.46
C ILE A 158 11.91 11.55 -3.93
N VAL A 159 12.33 11.78 -2.67
CA VAL A 159 12.35 13.11 -2.04
C VAL A 159 13.28 14.08 -2.78
N LYS A 160 14.43 13.62 -3.28
CA LYS A 160 15.35 14.45 -4.11
C LYS A 160 14.70 15.01 -5.38
N ARG A 161 13.59 14.43 -5.81
CA ARG A 161 12.81 14.89 -6.98
C ARG A 161 11.64 15.80 -6.58
N ASP A 162 11.62 16.28 -5.35
CA ASP A 162 10.56 17.12 -4.80
C ASP A 162 9.19 16.41 -4.84
N ILE A 163 9.19 15.11 -4.54
CA ILE A 163 8.01 14.27 -4.44
C ILE A 163 7.78 13.96 -2.96
N GLU A 164 6.56 14.17 -2.50
CA GLU A 164 6.17 13.91 -1.12
C GLU A 164 6.20 12.42 -0.79
N VAL A 165 6.73 12.06 0.37
CA VAL A 165 6.76 10.68 0.86
C VAL A 165 5.98 10.59 2.18
N ILE A 166 4.96 9.73 2.20
CA ILE A 166 4.15 9.42 3.37
C ILE A 166 4.42 7.97 3.79
N THR A 167 4.75 7.76 5.07
CA THR A 167 5.06 6.46 5.66
C THR A 167 4.24 6.22 6.93
N GLU A 168 4.35 5.05 7.54
CA GLU A 168 3.73 4.75 8.85
C GLU A 168 4.28 5.62 10.01
N GLU A 169 5.43 6.28 9.82
CA GLU A 169 6.02 7.15 10.83
C GLU A 169 5.31 8.52 10.92
N ASN A 170 4.74 8.98 9.81
CA ASN A 170 4.11 10.30 9.74
C ASN A 170 2.60 10.27 9.49
N ALA A 171 2.03 9.10 9.17
CA ALA A 171 0.59 8.95 8.99
C ALA A 171 0.14 7.49 9.21
N PHE A 172 -1.12 7.29 9.59
CA PHE A 172 -1.67 5.95 9.79
C PHE A 172 -2.06 5.32 8.45
N VAL A 173 -1.07 4.84 7.71
CA VAL A 173 -1.21 4.26 6.35
C VAL A 173 -0.99 2.75 6.32
N HIS A 174 -0.69 2.15 7.47
CA HIS A 174 -0.47 0.71 7.58
C HIS A 174 -0.97 0.17 8.91
N VAL A 175 -1.45 -1.05 8.89
CA VAL A 175 -1.69 -1.91 10.06
C VAL A 175 -1.08 -3.28 9.78
N SER A 176 -0.45 -3.85 10.81
CA SER A 176 0.13 -5.19 10.70
C SER A 176 -0.97 -6.25 10.71
N GLY A 177 -0.82 -7.28 9.88
CA GLY A 177 -1.66 -8.49 9.97
C GLY A 177 -1.27 -9.43 11.12
N HIS A 178 -0.16 -9.17 11.82
CA HIS A 178 0.27 -9.95 12.98
C HIS A 178 -0.41 -9.43 14.26
N ALA A 179 -0.93 -10.35 15.05
CA ALA A 179 -1.58 -10.04 16.31
C ALA A 179 -0.60 -9.40 17.32
N ASN A 180 -1.03 -8.35 17.99
CA ASN A 180 -0.30 -7.73 19.09
C ASN A 180 -0.53 -8.50 20.41
N ARG A 181 0.12 -8.06 21.48
CA ARG A 181 0.09 -8.74 22.79
C ARG A 181 -1.33 -8.96 23.33
N GLU A 182 -2.19 -7.95 23.26
CA GLU A 182 -3.55 -8.06 23.82
C GLU A 182 -4.45 -8.96 22.96
N ASP A 183 -4.26 -8.96 21.63
CA ASP A 183 -4.97 -9.88 20.74
C ASP A 183 -4.59 -11.34 21.04
N LEU A 184 -3.31 -11.61 21.32
CA LEU A 184 -2.82 -12.93 21.69
C LEU A 184 -3.36 -13.37 23.06
N LYS A 185 -3.50 -12.45 24.02
CA LYS A 185 -4.13 -12.73 25.31
C LYS A 185 -5.61 -13.06 25.14
N ASP A 186 -6.33 -12.31 24.32
CA ASP A 186 -7.74 -12.59 24.03
C ASP A 186 -7.88 -13.97 23.40
N MET A 187 -7.06 -14.29 22.39
CA MET A 187 -7.05 -15.62 21.76
C MET A 187 -6.78 -16.72 22.77
N TYR A 188 -5.83 -16.54 23.69
CA TYR A 188 -5.55 -17.50 24.76
C TYR A 188 -6.77 -17.70 25.68
N GLN A 189 -7.50 -16.64 25.98
CA GLN A 189 -8.73 -16.73 26.80
C GLN A 189 -9.84 -17.52 26.10
N TRP A 190 -9.97 -17.37 24.77
CA TRP A 190 -11.00 -18.06 23.99
C TRP A 190 -10.76 -19.57 23.84
N VAL A 191 -9.51 -20.04 23.92
CA VAL A 191 -9.16 -21.47 23.79
C VAL A 191 -8.97 -22.17 25.13
N LYS A 192 -9.19 -21.49 26.25
CA LYS A 192 -9.17 -22.03 27.62
C LYS A 192 -10.45 -22.80 27.90
#